data_ad111d357017c35cff2559686f9b5612
#
_entry.id   ad111d357017c35cff2559686f9b5612
#
_cell.length_a   1.000
_cell.length_b   1.000
_cell.length_c   1.000
_cell.angle_alpha   90.00
_cell.angle_beta   90.00
_cell.angle_gamma   90.00
#
_symmetry.space_group_name_H-M   'P 1'
#
loop_
_entity.id
_entity.type
_entity.pdbx_description
1 polymer ?
#
loop_
_entity_poly.entity_id
_entity_poly.type
_entity_poly.pdbx_seq_one_letter_code
_entity_poly.pdbx_strand_id
1 'polypeptide(L)'
;IFYIFVTAHLMFWTLIPSLTNHNLPLDTIEALAWGSNLDWGFNKHPPMSAFFPEIFYQIFGSQDWAYYLLSQIFVVISFYYVFKLSKEILNNNLLGLISVLLIETIYFYNFTSPEFNVNVCQLPFWSLTAYYAWRIFNGKNIKFSDCFLVGLFAAFGFLSKYLFLYLLVSIDLLFIYLIFIKKDRKFDFKYLITTEVFLVALVPHFIWLTNNEFITITYGLARTGLEQSSLINHVQFPLIFIGKQIGILIPFLILTWLLVQKIKFKINFKDKKLLFLLSINLLPIFLIFLTSFTTGSKIRTMWMTPFYLFFGTFFVYMLQTQINIKKLKPFVIG
;
A
#
# COMPACT_ATOMS: atom_id res chain seq x y z
N ILE A 1 -2.08 -24.13 1.46
CA ILE A 1 -1.99 -23.37 2.73
C ILE A 1 -2.30 -21.90 2.50
N PHE A 2 -1.64 -21.20 1.53
CA PHE A 2 -1.90 -19.77 1.26
C PHE A 2 -3.40 -19.48 1.01
N TYR A 3 -4.04 -20.23 0.11
CA TYR A 3 -5.46 -20.03 -0.19
C TYR A 3 -6.37 -20.31 1.01
N ILE A 4 -6.05 -21.29 1.86
CA ILE A 4 -6.77 -21.55 3.11
C ILE A 4 -6.66 -20.34 4.04
N PHE A 5 -5.45 -19.80 4.19
CA PHE A 5 -5.21 -18.61 5.02
C PHE A 5 -6.03 -17.40 4.55
N VAL A 6 -5.94 -17.03 3.26
CA VAL A 6 -6.65 -15.84 2.76
C VAL A 6 -8.17 -16.03 2.76
N THR A 7 -8.68 -17.26 2.57
CA THR A 7 -10.10 -17.56 2.71
C THR A 7 -10.54 -17.44 4.17
N ALA A 8 -9.77 -17.97 5.12
CA ALA A 8 -10.04 -17.83 6.55
C ALA A 8 -10.02 -16.35 6.98
N HIS A 9 -9.02 -15.59 6.54
CA HIS A 9 -8.92 -14.15 6.79
C HIS A 9 -10.16 -13.40 6.27
N LEU A 10 -10.53 -13.64 5.00
CA LEU A 10 -11.71 -13.02 4.39
C LEU A 10 -12.98 -13.34 5.17
N MET A 11 -13.19 -14.61 5.51
CA MET A 11 -14.37 -15.04 6.27
C MET A 11 -14.41 -14.44 7.67
N PHE A 12 -13.30 -14.49 8.40
CA PHE A 12 -13.21 -14.00 9.77
C PHE A 12 -13.47 -12.50 9.86
N TRP A 13 -12.75 -11.71 9.07
CA TRP A 13 -12.84 -10.25 9.09
C TRP A 13 -14.06 -9.68 8.36
N THR A 14 -14.81 -10.52 7.64
CA THR A 14 -16.13 -10.17 7.13
C THR A 14 -17.22 -10.52 8.16
N LEU A 15 -17.24 -11.75 8.67
CA LEU A 15 -18.34 -12.24 9.49
C LEU A 15 -18.35 -11.62 10.89
N ILE A 16 -17.18 -11.52 11.55
CA ILE A 16 -17.16 -11.00 12.93
C ILE A 16 -17.72 -9.57 12.99
N PRO A 17 -17.22 -8.58 12.24
CA PRO A 17 -17.78 -7.23 12.31
C PRO A 17 -19.24 -7.18 11.85
N SER A 18 -19.64 -8.04 10.89
CA SER A 18 -21.05 -8.13 10.46
C SER A 18 -22.00 -8.60 11.55
N LEU A 19 -21.51 -9.43 12.49
CA LEU A 19 -22.32 -9.98 13.58
C LEU A 19 -22.24 -9.15 14.87
N THR A 20 -21.17 -8.39 15.06
CA THR A 20 -20.90 -7.68 16.32
C THR A 20 -21.19 -6.18 16.26
N ASN A 21 -21.08 -5.58 15.08
CA ASN A 21 -21.30 -4.15 14.93
C ASN A 21 -22.77 -3.85 14.62
N HIS A 22 -23.31 -2.80 15.23
CA HIS A 22 -24.68 -2.34 14.98
C HIS A 22 -24.78 -1.39 13.80
N ASN A 23 -23.68 -0.77 13.38
CA ASN A 23 -23.60 0.19 12.28
C ASN A 23 -22.30 -0.02 11.51
N LEU A 24 -22.30 0.40 10.25
CA LEU A 24 -21.08 0.52 9.46
C LEU A 24 -20.13 1.57 10.06
N PRO A 25 -18.80 1.39 9.89
CA PRO A 25 -17.81 2.40 10.24
C PRO A 25 -18.05 3.73 9.50
N LEU A 26 -17.62 4.84 10.12
CA LEU A 26 -17.91 6.19 9.64
C LEU A 26 -17.40 6.45 8.22
N ASP A 27 -16.15 6.10 7.93
CA ASP A 27 -15.55 6.33 6.60
C ASP A 27 -16.26 5.51 5.51
N THR A 28 -16.82 4.33 5.86
CA THR A 28 -17.61 3.51 4.93
C THR A 28 -18.97 4.15 4.64
N ILE A 29 -19.66 4.69 5.66
CA ILE A 29 -20.92 5.43 5.49
C ILE A 29 -20.70 6.68 4.62
N GLU A 30 -19.62 7.41 4.88
CA GLU A 30 -19.25 8.59 4.12
C GLU A 30 -18.95 8.25 2.65
N ALA A 31 -18.25 7.15 2.39
CA ALA A 31 -17.97 6.67 1.05
C ALA A 31 -19.25 6.28 0.28
N LEU A 32 -20.21 5.66 0.95
CA LEU A 32 -21.55 5.37 0.39
C LEU A 32 -22.32 6.64 0.05
N ALA A 33 -22.31 7.62 0.96
CA ALA A 33 -22.98 8.91 0.73
C ALA A 33 -22.39 9.64 -0.48
N TRP A 34 -21.08 9.56 -0.70
CA TRP A 34 -20.44 10.11 -1.90
C TRP A 34 -20.78 9.29 -3.15
N GLY A 35 -20.77 7.96 -3.04
CA GLY A 35 -21.05 7.05 -4.14
C GLY A 35 -22.42 7.28 -4.78
N SER A 36 -23.42 7.70 -4.00
CA SER A 36 -24.76 8.00 -4.51
C SER A 36 -24.79 9.13 -5.58
N ASN A 37 -23.76 9.96 -5.64
CA ASN A 37 -23.63 11.05 -6.63
C ASN A 37 -22.70 10.70 -7.82
N LEU A 38 -21.86 9.66 -7.71
CA LEU A 38 -20.92 9.21 -8.73
C LEU A 38 -20.14 10.35 -9.43
N ASP A 39 -19.59 11.26 -8.65
CA ASP A 39 -18.77 12.36 -9.17
C ASP A 39 -17.28 11.97 -9.27
N TRP A 40 -16.52 12.71 -10.08
CA TRP A 40 -15.10 12.44 -10.30
C TRP A 40 -14.19 12.95 -9.18
N GLY A 41 -14.75 13.35 -8.06
CA GLY A 41 -14.04 13.73 -6.84
C GLY A 41 -15.00 14.19 -5.77
N PHE A 42 -14.49 14.29 -4.55
CA PHE A 42 -15.26 14.73 -3.38
C PHE A 42 -14.41 15.69 -2.54
N ASN A 43 -15.04 16.41 -1.62
CA ASN A 43 -14.35 17.40 -0.82
C ASN A 43 -13.12 16.86 -0.07
N LYS A 44 -13.14 15.59 0.37
CA LYS A 44 -12.05 14.99 1.15
C LYS A 44 -11.12 14.10 0.33
N HIS A 45 -11.64 13.42 -0.70
CA HIS A 45 -10.93 12.33 -1.36
C HIS A 45 -11.23 12.25 -2.86
N PRO A 46 -10.30 11.67 -3.65
CA PRO A 46 -10.53 11.27 -5.03
C PRO A 46 -11.63 10.19 -5.15
N PRO A 47 -12.13 9.87 -6.35
CA PRO A 47 -13.41 9.19 -6.54
C PRO A 47 -13.44 7.69 -6.21
N MET A 48 -12.32 6.96 -6.28
CA MET A 48 -12.33 5.48 -6.24
C MET A 48 -12.90 4.92 -4.94
N SER A 49 -12.65 5.59 -3.79
CA SER A 49 -13.18 5.15 -2.50
C SER A 49 -14.70 5.25 -2.39
N ALA A 50 -15.35 6.02 -3.27
CA ALA A 50 -16.80 6.11 -3.38
C ALA A 50 -17.38 5.17 -4.44
N PHE A 51 -16.66 4.97 -5.55
CA PHE A 51 -17.12 4.13 -6.66
C PHE A 51 -17.27 2.66 -6.27
N PHE A 52 -16.34 2.10 -5.49
CA PHE A 52 -16.42 0.70 -5.09
C PHE A 52 -17.58 0.40 -4.13
N PRO A 53 -17.83 1.18 -3.06
CA PRO A 53 -19.03 1.01 -2.25
C PRO A 53 -20.32 1.16 -3.05
N GLU A 54 -20.40 2.10 -4.00
CA GLU A 54 -21.56 2.25 -4.86
C GLU A 54 -21.82 1.03 -5.74
N ILE A 55 -20.77 0.45 -6.36
CA ILE A 55 -20.89 -0.80 -7.11
C ILE A 55 -21.46 -1.91 -6.22
N PHE A 56 -21.00 -2.01 -4.98
CA PHE A 56 -21.50 -3.00 -4.02
C PHE A 56 -22.94 -2.71 -3.60
N TYR A 57 -23.29 -1.43 -3.43
CA TYR A 57 -24.67 -1.02 -3.15
C TYR A 57 -25.63 -1.43 -4.28
N GLN A 58 -25.25 -1.23 -5.53
CA GLN A 58 -26.06 -1.62 -6.69
C GLN A 58 -26.27 -3.16 -6.79
N ILE A 59 -25.35 -3.95 -6.23
CA ILE A 59 -25.42 -5.42 -6.25
C ILE A 59 -26.14 -5.97 -5.01
N PHE A 60 -25.83 -5.47 -3.83
CA PHE A 60 -26.22 -6.04 -2.53
C PHE A 60 -27.19 -5.15 -1.74
N GLY A 61 -27.42 -3.90 -2.17
CA GLY A 61 -28.24 -2.94 -1.45
C GLY A 61 -27.60 -2.50 -0.12
N SER A 62 -28.43 -2.17 0.86
CA SER A 62 -28.02 -1.67 2.17
C SER A 62 -27.62 -2.77 3.16
N GLN A 63 -26.96 -3.81 2.69
CA GLN A 63 -26.53 -4.94 3.55
C GLN A 63 -25.13 -4.68 4.12
N ASP A 64 -25.01 -4.46 5.41
CA ASP A 64 -23.73 -4.09 6.06
C ASP A 64 -22.61 -5.09 5.81
N TRP A 65 -22.90 -6.40 5.80
CA TRP A 65 -21.91 -7.43 5.52
C TRP A 65 -21.22 -7.27 4.16
N ALA A 66 -21.91 -6.71 3.18
CA ALA A 66 -21.35 -6.54 1.84
C ALA A 66 -20.17 -5.54 1.83
N TYR A 67 -20.22 -4.54 2.67
CA TYR A 67 -19.14 -3.51 2.75
C TYR A 67 -17.95 -4.01 3.55
N TYR A 68 -18.17 -4.86 4.57
CA TYR A 68 -17.07 -5.60 5.20
C TYR A 68 -16.43 -6.58 4.22
N LEU A 69 -17.24 -7.29 3.41
CA LEU A 69 -16.74 -8.17 2.35
C LEU A 69 -15.93 -7.39 1.31
N LEU A 70 -16.43 -6.24 0.84
CA LEU A 70 -15.68 -5.35 -0.08
C LEU A 70 -14.29 -5.04 0.47
N SER A 71 -14.23 -4.61 1.73
CA SER A 71 -12.97 -4.29 2.39
C SER A 71 -12.01 -5.48 2.40
N GLN A 72 -12.50 -6.66 2.77
CA GLN A 72 -11.67 -7.87 2.84
C GLN A 72 -11.25 -8.41 1.46
N ILE A 73 -12.07 -8.23 0.42
CA ILE A 73 -11.66 -8.53 -0.97
C ILE A 73 -10.42 -7.69 -1.34
N PHE A 74 -10.38 -6.41 -0.99
CA PHE A 74 -9.26 -5.52 -1.27
C PHE A 74 -7.99 -5.94 -0.53
N VAL A 75 -8.11 -6.36 0.73
CA VAL A 75 -6.99 -6.90 1.50
C VAL A 75 -6.49 -8.21 0.89
N VAL A 76 -7.38 -9.14 0.57
CA VAL A 76 -7.02 -10.47 0.03
C VAL A 76 -6.37 -10.35 -1.36
N ILE A 77 -6.85 -9.45 -2.24
CA ILE A 77 -6.18 -9.16 -3.52
C ILE A 77 -4.75 -8.68 -3.25
N SER A 78 -4.58 -7.81 -2.26
CA SER A 78 -3.25 -7.30 -1.90
C SER A 78 -2.33 -8.39 -1.39
N PHE A 79 -2.81 -9.26 -0.50
CA PHE A 79 -2.06 -10.42 0.00
C PHE A 79 -1.67 -11.39 -1.13
N TYR A 80 -2.56 -11.60 -2.10
CA TYR A 80 -2.26 -12.44 -3.25
C TYR A 80 -1.07 -11.88 -4.07
N TYR A 81 -1.05 -10.57 -4.33
CA TYR A 81 0.05 -9.97 -5.09
C TYR A 81 1.33 -9.83 -4.27
N VAL A 82 1.23 -9.62 -2.95
CA VAL A 82 2.37 -9.72 -2.05
C VAL A 82 2.96 -11.13 -2.08
N PHE A 83 2.13 -12.17 -1.95
CA PHE A 83 2.57 -13.56 -2.04
C PHE A 83 3.26 -13.85 -3.38
N LYS A 84 2.64 -13.42 -4.48
CA LYS A 84 3.14 -13.63 -5.83
C LYS A 84 4.50 -12.96 -6.05
N LEU A 85 4.63 -11.70 -5.64
CA LEU A 85 5.90 -10.96 -5.70
C LEU A 85 6.97 -11.63 -4.81
N SER A 86 6.61 -11.97 -3.58
CA SER A 86 7.52 -12.62 -2.62
C SER A 86 8.05 -13.94 -3.17
N LYS A 87 7.16 -14.77 -3.72
CA LYS A 87 7.52 -16.04 -4.34
C LYS A 87 8.52 -15.85 -5.49
N GLU A 88 8.32 -14.86 -6.35
CA GLU A 88 9.23 -14.58 -7.46
C GLU A 88 10.60 -14.06 -6.98
N ILE A 89 10.61 -13.15 -6.00
CA ILE A 89 11.86 -12.58 -5.45
C ILE A 89 12.66 -13.64 -4.68
N LEU A 90 11.98 -14.39 -3.81
CA LEU A 90 12.61 -15.37 -2.91
C LEU A 90 12.84 -16.74 -3.56
N ASN A 91 12.23 -17.01 -4.73
CA ASN A 91 12.21 -18.32 -5.40
C ASN A 91 11.74 -19.46 -4.47
N ASN A 92 10.83 -19.17 -3.53
CA ASN A 92 10.38 -20.14 -2.54
C ASN A 92 8.94 -19.84 -2.09
N ASN A 93 8.05 -20.82 -2.23
CA ASN A 93 6.64 -20.69 -1.85
C ASN A 93 6.43 -20.54 -0.34
N LEU A 94 7.24 -21.22 0.48
CA LEU A 94 7.15 -21.17 1.93
C LEU A 94 7.58 -19.80 2.44
N LEU A 95 8.68 -19.27 1.95
CA LEU A 95 9.15 -17.93 2.30
C LEU A 95 8.16 -16.85 1.82
N GLY A 96 7.53 -17.06 0.65
CA GLY A 96 6.44 -16.20 0.19
C GLY A 96 5.24 -16.21 1.15
N LEU A 97 4.84 -17.37 1.66
CA LEU A 97 3.78 -17.49 2.66
C LEU A 97 4.16 -16.79 3.97
N ILE A 98 5.37 -17.04 4.48
CA ILE A 98 5.89 -16.38 5.69
C ILE A 98 5.85 -14.86 5.53
N SER A 99 6.18 -14.34 4.35
CA SER A 99 6.12 -12.90 4.07
C SER A 99 4.72 -12.32 4.27
N VAL A 100 3.68 -13.04 3.86
CA VAL A 100 2.28 -12.61 4.03
C VAL A 100 1.83 -12.78 5.49
N LEU A 101 2.17 -13.89 6.13
CA LEU A 101 1.83 -14.12 7.55
C LEU A 101 2.47 -13.06 8.46
N LEU A 102 3.67 -12.59 8.15
CA LEU A 102 4.33 -11.52 8.90
C LEU A 102 3.56 -10.19 8.80
N ILE A 103 3.08 -9.81 7.64
CA ILE A 103 2.33 -8.54 7.52
C ILE A 103 0.95 -8.61 8.17
N GLU A 104 0.36 -9.80 8.29
CA GLU A 104 -0.89 -10.01 9.06
C GLU A 104 -0.75 -9.54 10.51
N THR A 105 0.46 -9.53 11.08
CA THR A 105 0.70 -9.05 12.44
C THR A 105 0.61 -7.54 12.60
N ILE A 106 0.50 -6.81 11.51
CA ILE A 106 0.34 -5.36 11.52
C ILE A 106 -1.16 -5.05 11.52
N TYR A 107 -1.64 -4.40 12.57
CA TYR A 107 -3.07 -4.18 12.82
C TYR A 107 -3.84 -3.50 11.67
N PHE A 108 -3.15 -2.89 10.72
CA PHE A 108 -3.76 -2.29 9.52
C PHE A 108 -4.43 -3.32 8.60
N TYR A 109 -3.96 -4.57 8.60
CA TYR A 109 -4.45 -5.60 7.70
C TYR A 109 -5.46 -6.55 8.33
N ASN A 110 -5.71 -6.36 9.64
CA ASN A 110 -6.67 -7.14 10.41
C ASN A 110 -7.67 -6.22 11.13
N PHE A 111 -7.37 -5.70 12.32
CA PHE A 111 -8.32 -4.98 13.18
C PHE A 111 -8.94 -3.72 12.54
N THR A 112 -8.20 -2.97 11.72
CA THR A 112 -8.73 -1.75 11.09
C THR A 112 -9.18 -1.96 9.66
N SER A 113 -8.87 -3.12 9.07
CA SER A 113 -9.22 -3.42 7.68
C SER A 113 -10.70 -3.66 7.41
N PRO A 114 -11.57 -4.03 8.37
CA PRO A 114 -13.01 -4.13 8.10
C PRO A 114 -13.65 -2.80 7.68
N GLU A 115 -13.13 -1.66 8.12
CA GLU A 115 -13.57 -0.35 7.65
C GLU A 115 -13.10 -0.10 6.22
N PHE A 116 -14.03 -0.11 5.26
CA PHE A 116 -13.69 0.32 3.90
C PHE A 116 -13.49 1.84 3.86
N ASN A 117 -12.26 2.24 3.64
CA ASN A 117 -11.85 3.63 3.54
C ASN A 117 -10.77 3.81 2.47
N VAL A 118 -10.33 5.03 2.24
CA VAL A 118 -9.30 5.36 1.23
C VAL A 118 -7.98 4.60 1.43
N ASN A 119 -7.63 4.22 2.66
CA ASN A 119 -6.38 3.49 2.92
C ASN A 119 -6.51 2.03 2.49
N VAL A 120 -7.65 1.40 2.74
CA VAL A 120 -7.96 0.04 2.26
C VAL A 120 -8.17 0.06 0.75
N CYS A 121 -8.88 1.06 0.21
CA CYS A 121 -9.14 1.20 -1.22
C CYS A 121 -7.85 1.21 -2.06
N GLN A 122 -6.78 1.81 -1.59
CA GLN A 122 -5.52 1.85 -2.35
C GLN A 122 -4.67 0.57 -2.26
N LEU A 123 -4.92 -0.35 -1.30
CA LEU A 123 -4.09 -1.54 -1.04
C LEU A 123 -3.89 -2.42 -2.28
N PRO A 124 -4.95 -2.88 -3.00
CA PRO A 124 -4.75 -3.73 -4.17
C PRO A 124 -3.97 -3.02 -5.27
N PHE A 125 -4.20 -1.72 -5.46
CA PHE A 125 -3.50 -0.95 -6.48
C PHE A 125 -2.02 -0.76 -6.12
N TRP A 126 -1.69 -0.59 -4.83
CA TRP A 126 -0.32 -0.54 -4.35
C TRP A 126 0.42 -1.85 -4.65
N SER A 127 -0.20 -2.99 -4.36
CA SER A 127 0.40 -4.30 -4.59
C SER A 127 0.52 -4.64 -6.08
N LEU A 128 -0.49 -4.31 -6.88
CA LEU A 128 -0.50 -4.50 -8.34
C LEU A 128 0.55 -3.63 -9.03
N THR A 129 0.61 -2.34 -8.69
CA THR A 129 1.62 -1.42 -9.25
C THR A 129 3.03 -1.92 -8.94
N ALA A 130 3.32 -2.28 -7.69
CA ALA A 130 4.62 -2.82 -7.30
C ALA A 130 4.93 -4.15 -8.01
N TYR A 131 3.95 -5.04 -8.15
CA TYR A 131 4.14 -6.33 -8.84
C TYR A 131 4.47 -6.15 -10.33
N TYR A 132 3.71 -5.33 -11.05
CA TYR A 132 3.98 -5.09 -12.47
C TYR A 132 5.23 -4.25 -12.70
N ALA A 133 5.56 -3.31 -11.81
CA ALA A 133 6.85 -2.63 -11.81
C ALA A 133 8.01 -3.60 -11.61
N TRP A 134 7.86 -4.62 -10.72
CA TRP A 134 8.84 -5.70 -10.57
C TRP A 134 9.01 -6.50 -11.87
N ARG A 135 7.94 -6.82 -12.59
CA ARG A 135 8.03 -7.54 -13.87
C ARG A 135 8.78 -6.75 -14.91
N ILE A 136 8.57 -5.44 -15.00
CA ILE A 136 9.34 -4.54 -15.85
C ILE A 136 10.80 -4.52 -15.39
N PHE A 137 11.03 -4.38 -14.08
CA PHE A 137 12.35 -4.30 -13.46
C PHE A 137 13.17 -5.58 -13.64
N ASN A 138 12.58 -6.76 -13.47
CA ASN A 138 13.26 -8.05 -13.54
C ASN A 138 13.28 -8.65 -14.95
N GLY A 139 12.43 -8.18 -15.85
CA GLY A 139 12.30 -8.70 -17.21
C GLY A 139 13.49 -8.33 -18.10
N LYS A 140 13.91 -9.27 -18.97
CA LYS A 140 14.89 -8.98 -20.02
C LYS A 140 14.30 -8.08 -21.10
N ASN A 141 13.04 -8.33 -21.49
CA ASN A 141 12.29 -7.54 -22.45
C ASN A 141 11.10 -6.90 -21.77
N ILE A 142 10.93 -5.60 -21.98
CA ILE A 142 9.79 -4.84 -21.46
C ILE A 142 8.56 -5.17 -22.29
N LYS A 143 7.48 -5.62 -21.63
CA LYS A 143 6.20 -5.90 -22.25
C LYS A 143 5.31 -4.66 -22.21
N PHE A 144 4.64 -4.37 -23.32
CA PHE A 144 3.63 -3.30 -23.40
C PHE A 144 2.56 -3.47 -22.32
N SER A 145 2.04 -4.70 -22.16
CA SER A 145 1.00 -5.00 -21.17
C SER A 145 1.42 -4.69 -19.73
N ASP A 146 2.69 -4.91 -19.38
CA ASP A 146 3.17 -4.62 -18.03
C ASP A 146 3.23 -3.10 -17.79
N CYS A 147 3.69 -2.32 -18.79
CA CYS A 147 3.71 -0.86 -18.73
C CYS A 147 2.29 -0.28 -18.64
N PHE A 148 1.36 -0.78 -19.47
CA PHE A 148 -0.05 -0.40 -19.43
C PHE A 148 -0.66 -0.66 -18.06
N LEU A 149 -0.45 -1.85 -17.49
CA LEU A 149 -1.00 -2.22 -16.18
C LEU A 149 -0.39 -1.42 -15.02
N VAL A 150 0.90 -1.08 -15.08
CA VAL A 150 1.49 -0.16 -14.10
C VAL A 150 0.79 1.20 -14.16
N GLY A 151 0.62 1.78 -15.36
CA GLY A 151 -0.06 3.06 -15.53
C GLY A 151 -1.50 3.05 -15.03
N LEU A 152 -2.25 2.00 -15.36
CA LEU A 152 -3.65 1.83 -14.96
C LEU A 152 -3.80 1.69 -13.44
N PHE A 153 -3.03 0.80 -12.81
CA PHE A 153 -3.11 0.59 -11.36
C PHE A 153 -2.53 1.76 -10.58
N ALA A 154 -1.52 2.44 -11.12
CA ALA A 154 -1.02 3.70 -10.57
C ALA A 154 -2.11 4.77 -10.54
N ALA A 155 -2.88 4.91 -11.63
CA ALA A 155 -3.99 5.86 -11.70
C ALA A 155 -5.09 5.52 -10.68
N PHE A 156 -5.52 4.26 -10.60
CA PHE A 156 -6.53 3.84 -9.64
C PHE A 156 -6.06 4.00 -8.19
N GLY A 157 -4.79 3.72 -7.91
CA GLY A 157 -4.21 3.96 -6.60
C GLY A 157 -4.17 5.44 -6.23
N PHE A 158 -3.76 6.31 -7.16
CA PHE A 158 -3.77 7.76 -6.97
C PHE A 158 -5.19 8.32 -6.82
N LEU A 159 -6.14 7.82 -7.64
CA LEU A 159 -7.56 8.16 -7.53
C LEU A 159 -8.25 7.56 -6.29
N SER A 160 -7.60 6.65 -5.58
CA SER A 160 -8.03 6.22 -4.24
C SER A 160 -7.53 7.18 -3.16
N LYS A 161 -6.25 7.61 -3.25
CA LYS A 161 -5.63 8.56 -2.32
C LYS A 161 -4.35 9.14 -2.89
N TYR A 162 -4.15 10.45 -2.81
CA TYR A 162 -2.96 11.13 -3.33
C TYR A 162 -1.64 10.69 -2.70
N LEU A 163 -1.66 10.14 -1.48
CA LEU A 163 -0.46 9.56 -0.84
C LEU A 163 0.15 8.38 -1.62
N PHE A 164 -0.59 7.82 -2.56
CA PHE A 164 -0.07 6.82 -3.50
C PHE A 164 1.14 7.34 -4.31
N LEU A 165 1.23 8.65 -4.47
CA LEU A 165 2.35 9.33 -5.14
C LEU A 165 3.72 8.94 -4.54
N TYR A 166 3.79 8.66 -3.24
CA TYR A 166 5.06 8.26 -2.60
C TYR A 166 5.60 6.93 -3.15
N LEU A 167 4.71 5.97 -3.49
CA LEU A 167 5.14 4.74 -4.18
C LEU A 167 5.62 5.05 -5.60
N LEU A 168 4.86 5.86 -6.34
CA LEU A 168 5.19 6.18 -7.74
C LEU A 168 6.54 6.88 -7.84
N VAL A 169 6.76 7.94 -7.06
CA VAL A 169 8.04 8.65 -7.00
C VAL A 169 9.18 7.70 -6.61
N SER A 170 8.94 6.78 -5.69
CA SER A 170 9.96 5.82 -5.26
C SER A 170 10.34 4.83 -6.38
N ILE A 171 9.37 4.37 -7.16
CA ILE A 171 9.61 3.51 -8.32
C ILE A 171 10.33 4.31 -9.42
N ASP A 172 9.89 5.53 -9.71
CA ASP A 172 10.50 6.38 -10.73
C ASP A 172 11.96 6.71 -10.39
N LEU A 173 12.25 7.05 -9.13
CA LEU A 173 13.62 7.29 -8.67
C LEU A 173 14.51 6.06 -8.84
N LEU A 174 13.99 4.86 -8.60
CA LEU A 174 14.72 3.61 -8.86
C LEU A 174 15.05 3.47 -10.36
N PHE A 175 14.05 3.68 -11.24
CA PHE A 175 14.27 3.56 -12.69
C PHE A 175 15.23 4.64 -13.21
N ILE A 176 15.10 5.88 -12.75
CA ILE A 176 16.03 6.98 -13.07
C ILE A 176 17.46 6.59 -12.63
N TYR A 177 17.63 6.10 -11.41
CA TYR A 177 18.93 5.63 -10.92
C TYR A 177 19.54 4.55 -11.80
N LEU A 178 18.75 3.55 -12.21
CA LEU A 178 19.23 2.42 -13.02
C LEU A 178 19.57 2.83 -14.47
N ILE A 179 18.80 3.73 -15.05
CA ILE A 179 18.95 4.15 -16.45
C ILE A 179 20.08 5.18 -16.59
N PHE A 180 20.06 6.23 -15.77
CA PHE A 180 20.92 7.39 -15.97
C PHE A 180 22.19 7.37 -15.10
N ILE A 181 22.11 6.83 -13.86
CA ILE A 181 23.24 6.86 -12.93
C ILE A 181 24.05 5.56 -13.03
N LYS A 182 23.39 4.43 -12.77
CA LYS A 182 24.06 3.11 -12.78
C LYS A 182 24.28 2.58 -14.18
N LYS A 183 23.47 3.03 -15.16
CA LYS A 183 23.51 2.61 -16.57
C LYS A 183 23.34 1.08 -16.76
N ASP A 184 22.68 0.43 -15.84
CA ASP A 184 22.38 -1.01 -15.89
C ASP A 184 21.21 -1.33 -16.84
N ARG A 185 20.47 -0.30 -17.26
CA ARG A 185 19.36 -0.39 -18.19
C ARG A 185 19.42 0.74 -19.23
N LYS A 186 18.94 0.43 -20.42
CA LYS A 186 18.67 1.43 -21.44
C LYS A 186 17.26 1.98 -21.28
N PHE A 187 17.07 3.23 -21.63
CA PHE A 187 15.74 3.81 -21.77
C PHE A 187 14.97 3.07 -22.88
N ASP A 188 13.72 2.70 -22.63
CA ASP A 188 12.80 2.10 -23.60
C ASP A 188 11.56 2.99 -23.67
N PHE A 189 11.14 3.37 -24.89
CA PHE A 189 9.95 4.22 -25.09
C PHE A 189 8.67 3.61 -24.52
N LYS A 190 8.63 2.30 -24.29
CA LYS A 190 7.49 1.66 -23.59
C LYS A 190 7.25 2.18 -22.19
N TYR A 191 8.26 2.75 -21.52
CA TYR A 191 8.05 3.43 -20.23
C TYR A 191 7.07 4.59 -20.34
N LEU A 192 7.03 5.30 -21.49
CA LEU A 192 6.10 6.41 -21.70
C LEU A 192 4.63 5.95 -21.67
N ILE A 193 4.35 4.69 -22.05
CA ILE A 193 3.00 4.10 -21.97
C ILE A 193 2.47 4.16 -20.54
N THR A 194 3.33 3.89 -19.56
CA THR A 194 2.95 3.98 -18.14
C THR A 194 2.46 5.39 -17.77
N THR A 195 3.25 6.39 -18.16
CA THR A 195 2.91 7.80 -17.90
C THR A 195 1.67 8.23 -18.67
N GLU A 196 1.55 7.84 -19.93
CA GLU A 196 0.43 8.18 -20.80
C GLU A 196 -0.90 7.61 -20.26
N VAL A 197 -0.92 6.32 -19.94
CA VAL A 197 -2.10 5.66 -19.36
C VAL A 197 -2.48 6.29 -18.02
N PHE A 198 -1.48 6.56 -17.16
CA PHE A 198 -1.70 7.22 -15.88
C PHE A 198 -2.35 8.59 -16.08
N LEU A 199 -1.77 9.45 -16.92
CA LEU A 199 -2.28 10.82 -17.15
C LEU A 199 -3.68 10.81 -17.78
N VAL A 200 -3.91 9.97 -18.80
CA VAL A 200 -5.22 9.86 -19.46
C VAL A 200 -6.31 9.44 -18.47
N ALA A 201 -6.01 8.47 -17.59
CA ALA A 201 -6.97 8.01 -16.60
C ALA A 201 -7.29 9.07 -15.51
N LEU A 202 -6.40 10.05 -15.31
CA LEU A 202 -6.62 11.15 -14.36
C LEU A 202 -7.41 12.33 -14.96
N VAL A 203 -7.56 12.43 -16.28
CA VAL A 203 -8.19 13.57 -16.94
C VAL A 203 -9.56 13.92 -16.36
N PRO A 204 -10.52 12.96 -16.16
CA PRO A 204 -11.83 13.31 -15.64
C PRO A 204 -11.76 13.90 -14.23
N HIS A 205 -10.90 13.34 -13.36
CA HIS A 205 -10.71 13.86 -12.02
C HIS A 205 -10.04 15.25 -12.03
N PHE A 206 -9.09 15.48 -12.93
CA PHE A 206 -8.42 16.78 -13.04
C PHE A 206 -9.39 17.88 -13.52
N ILE A 207 -10.26 17.57 -14.49
CA ILE A 207 -11.34 18.48 -14.92
C ILE A 207 -12.27 18.77 -13.74
N TRP A 208 -12.64 17.75 -12.97
CA TRP A 208 -13.47 17.95 -11.79
C TRP A 208 -12.77 18.87 -10.75
N LEU A 209 -11.50 18.63 -10.46
CA LEU A 209 -10.70 19.45 -9.53
C LEU A 209 -10.67 20.92 -9.92
N THR A 210 -10.47 21.23 -11.21
CA THR A 210 -10.43 22.62 -11.70
C THR A 210 -11.80 23.29 -11.55
N ASN A 211 -12.89 22.56 -11.78
CA ASN A 211 -14.25 23.05 -11.63
C ASN A 211 -14.70 23.22 -10.17
N ASN A 212 -14.00 22.55 -9.23
CA ASN A 212 -14.30 22.58 -7.80
C ASN A 212 -13.16 23.21 -6.96
N GLU A 213 -12.44 24.18 -7.53
CA GLU A 213 -11.44 25.03 -6.83
C GLU A 213 -10.38 24.19 -6.06
N PHE A 214 -10.05 23.00 -6.56
CA PHE A 214 -9.09 22.07 -5.94
C PHE A 214 -9.44 21.70 -4.48
N ILE A 215 -10.72 21.67 -4.12
CA ILE A 215 -11.21 21.47 -2.76
C ILE A 215 -10.61 20.22 -2.08
N THR A 216 -10.42 19.11 -2.80
CA THR A 216 -9.83 17.88 -2.25
C THR A 216 -8.37 18.09 -1.84
N ILE A 217 -7.62 18.89 -2.60
CA ILE A 217 -6.22 19.19 -2.30
C ILE A 217 -6.14 20.14 -1.11
N THR A 218 -6.93 21.23 -1.12
CA THR A 218 -6.97 22.21 -0.02
C THR A 218 -7.39 21.56 1.30
N TYR A 219 -8.41 20.68 1.27
CA TYR A 219 -8.78 19.87 2.43
C TYR A 219 -7.61 18.99 2.93
N GLY A 220 -6.93 18.31 2.02
CA GLY A 220 -5.78 17.47 2.36
C GLY A 220 -4.67 18.27 3.04
N LEU A 221 -4.33 19.45 2.52
CA LEU A 221 -3.34 20.36 3.10
C LEU A 221 -3.77 20.87 4.47
N ALA A 222 -5.01 21.36 4.61
CA ALA A 222 -5.54 21.80 5.92
C ALA A 222 -5.47 20.67 6.96
N ARG A 223 -5.75 19.42 6.55
CA ARG A 223 -5.71 18.24 7.42
C ARG A 223 -4.33 17.90 7.96
N THR A 224 -3.25 18.36 7.30
CA THR A 224 -1.86 18.21 7.75
C THR A 224 -1.44 19.28 8.76
N GLY A 225 -2.24 20.32 8.98
CA GLY A 225 -1.93 21.42 9.88
C GLY A 225 -0.86 22.38 9.35
N LEU A 226 -0.64 22.41 8.03
CA LEU A 226 0.35 23.31 7.39
C LEU A 226 0.12 24.79 7.68
N GLU A 227 -1.15 25.23 7.75
CA GLU A 227 -1.51 26.63 8.00
C GLU A 227 -1.10 27.12 9.40
N GLN A 228 -0.88 26.21 10.33
CA GLN A 228 -0.49 26.48 11.73
C GLN A 228 0.92 25.98 12.04
N SER A 229 1.77 25.79 11.02
CA SER A 229 3.09 25.25 11.24
C SER A 229 4.00 26.24 11.96
N SER A 230 4.66 25.77 13.03
CA SER A 230 5.73 26.47 13.73
C SER A 230 7.07 25.77 13.49
N LEU A 231 8.19 26.46 13.68
CA LEU A 231 9.53 25.85 13.49
C LEU A 231 9.72 24.56 14.29
N ILE A 232 9.11 24.45 15.48
CA ILE A 232 9.19 23.24 16.30
C ILE A 232 8.50 22.05 15.65
N ASN A 233 7.46 22.27 14.82
CA ASN A 233 6.71 21.20 14.14
C ASN A 233 7.60 20.42 13.16
N HIS A 234 8.60 21.07 12.56
CA HIS A 234 9.57 20.44 11.63
C HIS A 234 10.44 19.38 12.31
N VAL A 235 10.55 19.39 13.64
CA VAL A 235 11.28 18.39 14.41
C VAL A 235 10.32 17.49 15.19
N GLN A 236 9.32 18.08 15.85
CA GLN A 236 8.39 17.35 16.72
C GLN A 236 7.55 16.33 15.94
N PHE A 237 6.94 16.72 14.83
CA PHE A 237 6.05 15.81 14.08
C PHE A 237 6.79 14.64 13.41
N PRO A 238 7.96 14.81 12.76
CA PRO A 238 8.75 13.68 12.30
C PRO A 238 9.18 12.71 13.42
N LEU A 239 9.56 13.20 14.59
CA LEU A 239 9.92 12.34 15.73
C LEU A 239 8.71 11.57 16.26
N ILE A 240 7.56 12.22 16.42
CA ILE A 240 6.30 11.56 16.79
C ILE A 240 5.92 10.52 15.72
N PHE A 241 6.09 10.84 14.43
CA PHE A 241 5.86 9.91 13.35
C PHE A 241 6.71 8.65 13.50
N ILE A 242 8.04 8.77 13.65
CA ILE A 242 8.93 7.62 13.83
C ILE A 242 8.52 6.79 15.06
N GLY A 243 8.27 7.42 16.19
CA GLY A 243 7.86 6.72 17.40
C GLY A 243 6.61 5.89 17.22
N LYS A 244 5.60 6.43 16.51
CA LYS A 244 4.37 5.72 16.18
C LYS A 244 4.62 4.55 15.22
N GLN A 245 5.48 4.73 14.20
CA GLN A 245 5.81 3.66 13.27
C GLN A 245 6.52 2.49 13.98
N ILE A 246 7.45 2.77 14.87
CA ILE A 246 8.09 1.74 15.71
C ILE A 246 7.03 0.98 16.52
N GLY A 247 6.12 1.70 17.19
CA GLY A 247 5.04 1.09 17.98
C GLY A 247 4.16 0.12 17.17
N ILE A 248 3.78 0.52 15.94
CA ILE A 248 2.98 -0.31 15.02
C ILE A 248 3.71 -1.59 14.62
N LEU A 249 5.02 -1.49 14.44
CA LEU A 249 5.84 -2.62 13.97
C LEU A 249 6.29 -3.55 15.09
N ILE A 250 6.02 -3.27 16.37
CA ILE A 250 6.44 -4.14 17.48
C ILE A 250 5.97 -5.59 17.30
N PRO A 251 4.67 -5.91 17.05
CA PRO A 251 4.24 -7.30 16.86
C PRO A 251 4.95 -7.96 15.67
N PHE A 252 5.08 -7.26 14.56
CA PHE A 252 5.80 -7.71 13.37
C PHE A 252 7.28 -8.03 13.69
N LEU A 253 7.96 -7.16 14.44
CA LEU A 253 9.36 -7.35 14.82
C LEU A 253 9.55 -8.53 15.78
N ILE A 254 8.64 -8.70 16.75
CA ILE A 254 8.63 -9.83 17.68
C ILE A 254 8.51 -11.15 16.91
N LEU A 255 7.52 -11.27 16.02
CA LEU A 255 7.34 -12.49 15.23
C LEU A 255 8.49 -12.73 14.24
N THR A 256 9.04 -11.69 13.65
CA THR A 256 10.26 -11.79 12.84
C THR A 256 11.43 -12.34 13.67
N TRP A 257 11.60 -11.84 14.90
CA TRP A 257 12.66 -12.33 15.81
C TRP A 257 12.45 -13.81 16.20
N LEU A 258 11.22 -14.25 16.40
CA LEU A 258 10.91 -15.66 16.69
C LEU A 258 11.30 -16.59 15.53
N LEU A 259 11.29 -16.13 14.29
CA LEU A 259 11.64 -16.93 13.11
C LEU A 259 13.16 -17.11 12.94
N VAL A 260 13.98 -16.23 13.48
CA VAL A 260 15.43 -16.23 13.26
C VAL A 260 16.18 -16.54 14.56
N GLN A 261 17.36 -17.16 14.43
CA GLN A 261 18.22 -17.43 15.60
C GLN A 261 19.16 -16.27 15.93
N LYS A 262 19.67 -15.62 14.88
CA LYS A 262 20.59 -14.48 14.99
C LYS A 262 20.24 -13.49 13.88
N ILE A 263 19.99 -12.23 14.24
CA ILE A 263 19.73 -11.19 13.25
C ILE A 263 21.07 -10.65 12.74
N LYS A 264 21.39 -10.93 11.48
CA LYS A 264 22.55 -10.36 10.78
C LYS A 264 22.07 -9.83 9.44
N PHE A 265 22.05 -8.54 9.31
CA PHE A 265 21.74 -7.88 8.03
C PHE A 265 23.02 -7.80 7.18
N LYS A 266 22.96 -8.37 5.98
CA LYS A 266 23.98 -8.15 4.95
C LYS A 266 23.38 -7.28 3.85
N ILE A 267 23.78 -6.02 3.84
CA ILE A 267 23.30 -5.06 2.83
C ILE A 267 24.30 -5.05 1.67
N ASN A 268 23.82 -5.40 0.48
CA ASN A 268 24.59 -5.34 -0.75
C ASN A 268 23.83 -4.49 -1.78
N PHE A 269 24.19 -3.23 -1.93
CA PHE A 269 23.58 -2.30 -2.90
C PHE A 269 23.81 -2.66 -4.38
N LYS A 270 24.62 -3.69 -4.68
CA LYS A 270 24.74 -4.26 -6.03
C LYS A 270 23.60 -5.24 -6.34
N ASP A 271 22.91 -5.74 -5.31
CA ASP A 271 21.80 -6.68 -5.45
C ASP A 271 20.54 -5.96 -5.95
N LYS A 272 20.12 -6.28 -7.16
CA LYS A 272 18.95 -5.68 -7.82
C LYS A 272 17.64 -5.96 -7.07
N LYS A 273 17.48 -7.16 -6.49
CA LYS A 273 16.29 -7.52 -5.72
C LYS A 273 16.18 -6.66 -4.47
N LEU A 274 17.32 -6.49 -3.76
CA LEU A 274 17.38 -5.64 -2.59
C LEU A 274 17.07 -4.17 -2.94
N LEU A 275 17.64 -3.64 -4.03
CA LEU A 275 17.35 -2.26 -4.47
C LEU A 275 15.86 -2.06 -4.75
N PHE A 276 15.22 -3.01 -5.43
CA PHE A 276 13.78 -2.93 -5.67
C PHE A 276 12.98 -2.97 -4.36
N LEU A 277 13.31 -3.89 -3.45
CA LEU A 277 12.63 -3.98 -2.16
C LEU A 277 12.83 -2.73 -1.29
N LEU A 278 14.01 -2.11 -1.32
CA LEU A 278 14.28 -0.84 -0.64
C LEU A 278 13.42 0.28 -1.22
N SER A 279 13.28 0.33 -2.56
CA SER A 279 12.51 1.39 -3.22
C SER A 279 11.02 1.32 -2.96
N ILE A 280 10.41 0.13 -2.82
CA ILE A 280 8.98 0.01 -2.55
C ILE A 280 8.60 -0.02 -1.06
N ASN A 281 9.58 -0.17 -0.16
CA ASN A 281 9.36 -0.24 1.29
C ASN A 281 9.90 0.99 2.03
N LEU A 282 11.22 1.20 2.00
CA LEU A 282 11.85 2.22 2.83
C LEU A 282 11.82 3.60 2.19
N LEU A 283 11.95 3.70 0.88
CA LEU A 283 11.98 4.99 0.19
C LEU A 283 10.65 5.75 0.31
N PRO A 284 9.45 5.15 0.15
CA PRO A 284 8.19 5.86 0.38
C PRO A 284 8.06 6.39 1.81
N ILE A 285 8.51 5.61 2.82
CA ILE A 285 8.49 6.03 4.23
C ILE A 285 9.47 7.18 4.47
N PHE A 286 10.65 7.11 3.87
CA PHE A 286 11.64 8.18 3.94
C PHE A 286 11.12 9.47 3.29
N LEU A 287 10.47 9.39 2.13
CA LEU A 287 9.89 10.54 1.46
C LEU A 287 8.78 11.20 2.26
N ILE A 288 7.88 10.44 2.88
CA ILE A 288 6.83 11.01 3.74
C ILE A 288 7.42 11.61 5.03
N PHE A 289 8.46 10.98 5.60
CA PHE A 289 9.22 11.55 6.71
C PHE A 289 9.86 12.89 6.29
N LEU A 290 10.51 12.92 5.14
CA LEU A 290 11.13 14.12 4.59
C LEU A 290 10.09 15.24 4.35
N THR A 291 8.90 14.89 3.85
CA THR A 291 7.79 15.84 3.71
C THR A 291 7.41 16.43 5.06
N SER A 292 7.22 15.60 6.10
CA SER A 292 6.93 16.09 7.45
C SER A 292 8.04 17.00 7.99
N PHE A 293 9.29 16.61 7.79
CA PHE A 293 10.46 17.38 8.23
C PHE A 293 10.57 18.74 7.52
N THR A 294 10.37 18.77 6.20
CA THR A 294 10.53 20.00 5.40
C THR A 294 9.35 20.95 5.51
N THR A 295 8.14 20.43 5.70
CA THR A 295 6.90 21.24 5.71
C THR A 295 6.33 21.47 7.12
N GLY A 296 6.81 20.77 8.16
CA GLY A 296 6.20 20.80 9.47
C GLY A 296 4.81 20.16 9.52
N SER A 297 4.47 19.30 8.55
CA SER A 297 3.16 18.68 8.45
C SER A 297 3.02 17.45 9.35
N LYS A 298 1.82 17.27 9.95
CA LYS A 298 1.49 16.13 10.80
C LYS A 298 1.02 14.95 9.97
N ILE A 299 1.76 13.84 10.00
CA ILE A 299 1.38 12.59 9.33
C ILE A 299 0.50 11.75 10.26
N ARG A 300 -0.68 11.36 9.77
CA ARG A 300 -1.59 10.49 10.52
C ARG A 300 -1.17 9.04 10.41
N THR A 301 -1.26 8.33 11.52
CA THR A 301 -0.81 6.92 11.62
C THR A 301 -1.48 6.02 10.60
N MET A 302 -2.80 6.12 10.43
CA MET A 302 -3.58 5.31 9.48
C MET A 302 -3.23 5.54 8.00
N TRP A 303 -2.58 6.67 7.69
CA TRP A 303 -2.13 6.92 6.31
C TRP A 303 -1.03 5.97 5.87
N MET A 304 -0.36 5.33 6.81
CA MET A 304 0.75 4.41 6.56
C MET A 304 0.31 2.98 6.20
N THR A 305 -0.98 2.71 6.16
CA THR A 305 -1.53 1.36 5.87
C THR A 305 -0.88 0.69 4.65
N PRO A 306 -0.76 1.29 3.45
CA PRO A 306 -0.17 0.60 2.30
C PRO A 306 1.37 0.54 2.34
N PHE A 307 2.03 1.36 3.14
CA PHE A 307 3.49 1.48 3.14
C PHE A 307 4.21 0.25 3.70
N TYR A 308 3.52 -0.57 4.49
CA TYR A 308 4.06 -1.80 5.09
C TYR A 308 3.72 -3.07 4.33
N LEU A 309 3.00 -2.95 3.21
CA LEU A 309 2.46 -4.11 2.51
C LEU A 309 3.54 -5.11 2.06
N PHE A 310 4.73 -4.65 1.77
CA PHE A 310 5.85 -5.50 1.36
C PHE A 310 6.95 -5.68 2.44
N PHE A 311 6.71 -5.23 3.66
CA PHE A 311 7.68 -5.38 4.77
C PHE A 311 8.00 -6.84 5.05
N GLY A 312 7.00 -7.72 5.04
CA GLY A 312 7.22 -9.15 5.18
C GLY A 312 8.19 -9.70 4.12
N THR A 313 8.00 -9.32 2.85
CA THR A 313 8.90 -9.70 1.76
C THR A 313 10.31 -9.17 1.96
N PHE A 314 10.43 -7.91 2.35
CA PHE A 314 11.72 -7.25 2.59
C PHE A 314 12.49 -7.92 3.74
N PHE A 315 11.85 -8.14 4.89
CA PHE A 315 12.50 -8.76 6.04
C PHE A 315 12.84 -10.23 5.79
N VAL A 316 11.94 -10.98 5.17
CA VAL A 316 12.22 -12.38 4.80
C VAL A 316 13.38 -12.45 3.80
N TYR A 317 13.47 -11.53 2.83
CA TYR A 317 14.59 -11.46 1.89
C TYR A 317 15.92 -11.21 2.61
N MET A 318 15.95 -10.26 3.54
CA MET A 318 17.14 -9.92 4.31
C MET A 318 17.61 -11.05 5.24
N LEU A 319 16.67 -11.86 5.74
CA LEU A 319 16.88 -12.85 6.79
C LEU A 319 16.76 -14.30 6.29
N GLN A 320 16.50 -14.54 4.99
CA GLN A 320 16.16 -15.87 4.46
C GLN A 320 17.17 -16.98 4.82
N THR A 321 18.46 -16.65 4.89
CA THR A 321 19.51 -17.63 5.28
C THR A 321 19.53 -17.97 6.77
N GLN A 322 18.78 -17.22 7.58
CA GLN A 322 18.75 -17.30 9.04
C GLN A 322 17.41 -17.85 9.54
N ILE A 323 16.38 -17.94 8.67
CA ILE A 323 15.07 -18.46 9.02
C ILE A 323 15.18 -19.94 9.37
N ASN A 324 14.71 -20.29 10.56
CA ASN A 324 14.70 -21.67 11.03
C ASN A 324 13.31 -22.28 10.86
N ILE A 325 13.19 -23.20 9.92
CA ILE A 325 11.92 -23.89 9.61
C ILE A 325 11.35 -24.63 10.84
N LYS A 326 12.20 -25.13 11.76
CA LYS A 326 11.74 -25.77 13.00
C LYS A 326 10.97 -24.80 13.93
N LYS A 327 11.17 -23.50 13.77
CA LYS A 327 10.46 -22.44 14.52
C LYS A 327 9.14 -21.98 13.88
N LEU A 328 8.75 -22.55 12.75
CA LEU A 328 7.48 -22.21 12.10
C LEU A 328 6.25 -22.54 12.96
N LYS A 329 6.31 -23.64 13.74
CA LYS A 329 5.19 -24.02 14.61
C LYS A 329 4.90 -22.96 15.68
N PRO A 330 5.85 -22.50 16.51
CA PRO A 330 5.60 -21.40 17.44
C PRO A 330 5.28 -20.06 16.75
N PHE A 331 5.81 -19.81 15.56
CA PHE A 331 5.47 -18.62 14.78
C PHE A 331 4.00 -18.60 14.31
N VAL A 332 3.42 -19.75 13.93
CA VAL A 332 2.02 -19.83 13.47
C VAL A 332 1.04 -19.83 14.65
N ILE A 333 1.48 -20.23 15.84
CA ILE A 333 0.65 -20.28 17.06
C ILE A 333 0.65 -18.90 17.77
N GLY A 334 1.73 -18.15 17.73
CA GLY A 334 1.85 -16.80 18.32
C GLY A 334 1.22 -15.73 17.45
#